data_c54f820eaf9f501dcc9b57f01b6705d1
#
_entry.id   c54f820eaf9f501dcc9b57f01b6705d1
#
_cell.length_a   1.000
_cell.length_b   1.000
_cell.length_c   1.000
_cell.angle_alpha   90.00
_cell.angle_beta   90.00
_cell.angle_gamma   90.00
#
_symmetry.space_group_name_H-M   'P 1'
#
loop_
_entity.id
_entity.type
_entity.pdbx_description
1 polymer ?
#
loop_
_entity_poly.entity_id
_entity_poly.type
_entity_poly.pdbx_seq_one_letter_code
_entity_poly.pdbx_strand_id
1 'polypeptide(L)'
;MNSPTTRRSFLLSGAPALTGAWVAANWPTIVAAAAHSHNVAVTTPETFDFLKPAEVADVDALTAQIVPSGKTTGAREAHVTHFIDHSLATFFSWRAPAFRAGLGRFQGDFRSKHANIGTFAQASSEVQIDYLKTVDTTEFFATARLLTLLGMFSAPQYGGNFGASGWKMLGFVDEHVFSPPFGYYDAQYTGFVPYTEKSA
;
A
#
# COMPACT_ATOMS: atom_id res chain seq x y z
N MET A 1 -13.86 -41.14 19.51
CA MET A 1 -13.55 -41.20 18.07
C MET A 1 -13.26 -39.78 17.60
N ASN A 2 -11.98 -39.43 17.51
CA ASN A 2 -11.58 -38.10 17.03
C ASN A 2 -11.51 -38.13 15.50
N SER A 3 -12.43 -37.46 14.85
CA SER A 3 -12.36 -37.26 13.40
C SER A 3 -11.13 -36.39 13.07
N PRO A 4 -10.29 -36.77 12.10
CA PRO A 4 -9.12 -35.96 11.75
C PRO A 4 -9.58 -34.62 11.19
N THR A 5 -9.11 -33.54 11.82
CA THR A 5 -9.35 -32.19 11.35
C THR A 5 -8.66 -32.01 10.00
N THR A 6 -9.41 -31.85 8.94
CA THR A 6 -8.85 -31.61 7.60
C THR A 6 -8.31 -30.18 7.49
N ARG A 7 -7.30 -29.96 6.63
CA ARG A 7 -6.76 -28.62 6.35
C ARG A 7 -7.87 -27.62 5.98
N ARG A 8 -8.89 -28.09 5.27
CA ARG A 8 -10.05 -27.29 4.87
C ARG A 8 -10.91 -26.90 6.06
N SER A 9 -11.18 -27.81 7.02
CA SER A 9 -11.96 -27.49 8.22
C SER A 9 -11.20 -26.55 9.16
N PHE A 10 -9.86 -26.65 9.23
CA PHE A 10 -9.01 -25.70 9.95
C PHE A 10 -9.09 -24.31 9.36
N LEU A 11 -8.99 -24.17 8.04
CA LEU A 11 -9.09 -22.88 7.35
C LEU A 11 -10.50 -22.25 7.44
N LEU A 12 -11.54 -23.08 7.43
CA LEU A 12 -12.92 -22.58 7.54
C LEU A 12 -13.34 -22.21 8.97
N SER A 13 -12.73 -22.82 9.99
CA SER A 13 -13.09 -22.58 11.39
C SER A 13 -12.16 -21.63 12.13
N GLY A 14 -10.88 -21.59 11.79
CA GLY A 14 -9.86 -20.82 12.52
C GLY A 14 -9.54 -19.45 11.89
N ALA A 15 -9.34 -19.39 10.59
CA ALA A 15 -8.90 -18.18 9.93
C ALA A 15 -9.94 -17.03 9.97
N PRO A 16 -11.25 -17.25 9.74
CA PRO A 16 -12.24 -16.18 9.85
C PRO A 16 -12.40 -15.63 11.27
N ALA A 17 -12.27 -16.51 12.28
CA ALA A 17 -12.40 -16.08 13.68
C ALA A 17 -11.19 -15.25 14.14
N LEU A 18 -9.98 -15.62 13.73
CA LEU A 18 -8.76 -14.86 14.04
C LEU A 18 -8.74 -13.51 13.33
N THR A 19 -9.14 -13.45 12.07
CA THR A 19 -9.22 -12.18 11.31
C THR A 19 -10.32 -11.28 11.84
N GLY A 20 -11.49 -11.81 12.16
CA GLY A 20 -12.60 -11.07 12.76
C GLY A 20 -12.28 -10.54 14.16
N ALA A 21 -11.66 -11.34 15.01
CA ALA A 21 -11.22 -10.92 16.34
C ALA A 21 -10.13 -9.84 16.27
N TRP A 22 -9.18 -9.97 15.35
CA TRP A 22 -8.15 -8.95 15.14
C TRP A 22 -8.76 -7.63 14.65
N VAL A 23 -9.65 -7.67 13.66
CA VAL A 23 -10.37 -6.49 13.16
C VAL A 23 -11.18 -5.85 14.28
N ALA A 24 -11.91 -6.61 15.08
CA ALA A 24 -12.69 -6.10 16.19
C ALA A 24 -11.81 -5.43 17.26
N ALA A 25 -10.67 -6.05 17.60
CA ALA A 25 -9.72 -5.52 18.57
C ALA A 25 -9.03 -4.23 18.10
N ASN A 26 -8.84 -4.09 16.80
CA ASN A 26 -8.15 -2.93 16.21
C ASN A 26 -9.13 -1.92 15.57
N TRP A 27 -10.44 -2.17 15.64
CA TRP A 27 -11.46 -1.34 15.00
C TRP A 27 -11.37 0.14 15.37
N PRO A 28 -11.20 0.55 16.65
CA PRO A 28 -11.05 1.96 16.99
C PRO A 28 -9.85 2.61 16.32
N THR A 29 -8.73 1.89 16.24
CA THR A 29 -7.50 2.38 15.61
C THR A 29 -7.67 2.50 14.09
N ILE A 30 -8.35 1.53 13.47
CA ILE A 30 -8.67 1.54 12.04
C ILE A 30 -9.59 2.72 11.70
N VAL A 31 -10.63 2.96 12.51
CA VAL A 31 -11.56 4.08 12.31
C VAL A 31 -10.86 5.42 12.52
N ALA A 32 -10.02 5.55 13.55
CA ALA A 32 -9.24 6.75 13.80
C ALA A 32 -8.26 7.03 12.65
N ALA A 33 -7.62 5.99 12.14
CA ALA A 33 -6.74 6.07 10.97
C ALA A 33 -7.50 6.52 9.71
N ALA A 34 -8.67 5.95 9.46
CA ALA A 34 -9.53 6.33 8.33
C ALA A 34 -10.03 7.78 8.44
N ALA A 35 -10.42 8.24 9.63
CA ALA A 35 -10.85 9.62 9.86
C ALA A 35 -9.70 10.62 9.67
N HIS A 36 -8.51 10.28 10.16
CA HIS A 36 -7.32 11.13 9.98
C HIS A 36 -6.94 11.23 8.51
N SER A 37 -6.87 10.13 7.79
CA SER A 37 -6.50 10.10 6.38
C SER A 37 -7.54 10.74 5.47
N HIS A 38 -8.83 10.76 5.84
CA HIS A 38 -9.83 11.51 5.10
C HIS A 38 -9.55 13.01 5.17
N ASN A 39 -9.15 13.53 6.33
CA ASN A 39 -8.74 14.92 6.48
C ASN A 39 -7.41 15.21 5.74
N VAL A 40 -6.48 14.25 5.72
CA VAL A 40 -5.22 14.33 5.00
C VAL A 40 -5.41 14.31 3.48
N ALA A 41 -6.37 13.54 2.97
CA ALA A 41 -6.66 13.48 1.53
C ALA A 41 -7.31 14.78 0.98
N VAL A 42 -7.93 15.59 1.84
CA VAL A 42 -8.58 16.86 1.47
C VAL A 42 -7.62 18.06 1.59
N THR A 43 -6.68 17.98 2.53
CA THR A 43 -5.64 19.01 2.72
C THR A 43 -4.30 18.31 2.62
N THR A 44 -3.45 18.70 1.68
CA THR A 44 -2.06 18.21 1.61
C THR A 44 -1.39 18.52 2.96
N PRO A 45 -1.21 17.55 3.88
CA PRO A 45 -0.57 17.89 5.14
C PRO A 45 0.91 18.07 4.88
N GLU A 46 1.43 19.19 5.26
CA GLU A 46 2.88 19.44 5.30
C GLU A 46 3.56 18.67 6.43
N THR A 47 2.79 17.96 7.28
CA THR A 47 3.29 17.29 8.49
C THR A 47 3.19 15.77 8.36
N PHE A 48 4.27 15.11 8.74
CA PHE A 48 4.38 13.67 8.86
C PHE A 48 4.47 13.28 10.34
N ASP A 49 3.74 12.24 10.75
CA ASP A 49 3.66 11.80 12.14
C ASP A 49 4.78 10.82 12.51
N PHE A 50 5.21 10.00 11.55
CA PHE A 50 6.25 9.01 11.74
C PHE A 50 7.57 9.43 11.09
N LEU A 51 7.57 9.81 9.83
CA LEU A 51 8.79 10.14 9.09
C LEU A 51 9.33 11.52 9.48
N LYS A 52 10.65 11.60 9.69
CA LYS A 52 11.32 12.89 9.84
C LYS A 52 11.47 13.59 8.51
N PRO A 53 11.57 14.91 8.44
CA PRO A 53 11.69 15.64 7.18
C PRO A 53 12.80 15.12 6.25
N ALA A 54 13.95 14.75 6.80
CA ALA A 54 15.06 14.19 6.03
C ALA A 54 14.80 12.75 5.53
N GLU A 55 13.87 12.02 6.15
CA GLU A 55 13.49 10.66 5.77
C GLU A 55 12.42 10.67 4.67
N VAL A 56 11.54 11.68 4.67
CA VAL A 56 10.44 11.83 3.70
C VAL A 56 10.95 11.82 2.27
N ALA A 57 11.98 12.61 1.97
CA ALA A 57 12.54 12.71 0.63
C ALA A 57 13.10 11.36 0.12
N ASP A 58 13.80 10.61 0.99
CA ASP A 58 14.37 9.32 0.62
C ASP A 58 13.29 8.25 0.45
N VAL A 59 12.25 8.25 1.31
CA VAL A 59 11.10 7.34 1.17
C VAL A 59 10.30 7.67 -0.09
N ASP A 60 10.10 8.95 -0.40
CA ASP A 60 9.43 9.39 -1.61
C ASP A 60 10.19 8.96 -2.88
N ALA A 61 11.51 9.16 -2.89
CA ALA A 61 12.35 8.71 -3.99
C ALA A 61 12.34 7.17 -4.13
N LEU A 62 12.37 6.42 -3.01
CA LEU A 62 12.30 4.97 -3.00
C LEU A 62 10.98 4.46 -3.59
N THR A 63 9.85 5.00 -3.13
CA THR A 63 8.52 4.60 -3.62
C THR A 63 8.33 4.94 -5.09
N ALA A 64 8.87 6.08 -5.54
CA ALA A 64 8.86 6.49 -6.94
C ALA A 64 9.68 5.57 -7.86
N GLN A 65 10.72 4.89 -7.34
CA GLN A 65 11.43 3.86 -8.11
C GLN A 65 10.66 2.52 -8.16
N ILE A 66 9.84 2.23 -7.15
CA ILE A 66 9.02 1.00 -7.12
C ILE A 66 7.80 1.15 -8.05
N VAL A 67 7.12 2.29 -8.02
CA VAL A 67 6.00 2.61 -8.92
C VAL A 67 6.28 4.00 -9.55
N PRO A 68 7.02 4.01 -10.66
CA PRO A 68 7.41 5.26 -11.30
C PRO A 68 6.23 5.92 -12.01
N SER A 69 6.27 7.25 -12.03
CA SER A 69 5.37 8.08 -12.83
C SER A 69 5.76 8.03 -14.30
N GLY A 70 4.77 8.10 -15.19
CA GLY A 70 5.00 8.06 -16.63
C GLY A 70 3.71 8.21 -17.42
N LYS A 71 3.39 7.21 -18.25
CA LYS A 71 2.08 7.16 -18.93
C LYS A 71 0.93 6.92 -17.94
N THR A 72 1.24 6.38 -16.78
CA THR A 72 0.32 6.14 -15.67
C THR A 72 0.78 6.90 -14.45
N THR A 73 -0.13 7.12 -13.50
CA THR A 73 0.15 7.71 -12.19
C THR A 73 1.14 6.83 -11.42
N GLY A 74 2.15 7.45 -10.81
CA GLY A 74 3.11 6.77 -9.95
C GLY A 74 2.84 6.97 -8.46
N ALA A 75 3.81 6.53 -7.63
CA ALA A 75 3.68 6.56 -6.18
C ALA A 75 3.57 8.00 -5.62
N ARG A 76 4.20 8.96 -6.26
CA ARG A 76 4.17 10.36 -5.82
C ARG A 76 2.78 10.95 -5.95
N GLU A 77 2.17 10.85 -7.13
CA GLU A 77 0.84 11.38 -7.40
C GLU A 77 -0.24 10.62 -6.61
N ALA A 78 0.01 9.36 -6.29
CA ALA A 78 -0.86 8.56 -5.43
C ALA A 78 -0.66 8.83 -3.93
N HIS A 79 0.23 9.75 -3.54
CA HIS A 79 0.54 10.12 -2.15
C HIS A 79 0.99 8.92 -1.29
N VAL A 80 1.72 7.97 -1.87
CA VAL A 80 2.14 6.74 -1.20
C VAL A 80 2.98 7.02 0.05
N THR A 81 3.82 8.05 0.04
CA THR A 81 4.64 8.44 1.20
C THR A 81 3.78 8.82 2.40
N HIS A 82 2.64 9.49 2.19
CA HIS A 82 1.68 9.78 3.26
C HIS A 82 1.02 8.51 3.81
N PHE A 83 0.68 7.57 2.93
CA PHE A 83 0.18 6.26 3.39
C PHE A 83 1.20 5.53 4.26
N ILE A 84 2.47 5.50 3.86
CA ILE A 84 3.54 4.85 4.62
C ILE A 84 3.69 5.49 5.99
N ASP A 85 3.77 6.82 6.03
CA ASP A 85 3.87 7.58 7.27
C ASP A 85 2.72 7.27 8.21
N HIS A 86 1.49 7.46 7.73
CA HIS A 86 0.27 7.27 8.50
C HIS A 86 0.12 5.82 8.96
N SER A 87 0.36 4.85 8.09
CA SER A 87 0.25 3.43 8.43
C SER A 87 1.22 3.01 9.54
N LEU A 88 2.45 3.50 9.49
CA LEU A 88 3.48 3.21 10.50
C LEU A 88 3.26 3.99 11.81
N ALA A 89 2.60 5.14 11.76
CA ALA A 89 2.16 5.85 12.96
C ALA A 89 0.96 5.18 13.65
N THR A 90 0.14 4.41 12.90
CA THR A 90 -1.15 3.90 13.38
C THR A 90 -1.25 2.36 13.31
N PHE A 91 -1.95 1.82 12.29
CA PHE A 91 -2.35 0.41 12.23
C PHE A 91 -1.21 -0.57 11.91
N PHE A 92 -0.07 -0.12 11.38
CA PHE A 92 1.17 -0.89 11.24
C PHE A 92 2.27 -0.45 12.21
N SER A 93 1.92 0.22 13.31
CA SER A 93 2.89 0.72 14.30
C SER A 93 3.84 -0.36 14.85
N TRP A 94 3.41 -1.62 14.86
CA TRP A 94 4.25 -2.76 15.25
C TRP A 94 5.42 -3.01 14.26
N ARG A 95 5.34 -2.53 13.02
CA ARG A 95 6.43 -2.57 12.05
C ARG A 95 7.36 -1.35 12.14
N ALA A 96 6.91 -0.28 12.77
CA ALA A 96 7.61 1.00 12.81
C ALA A 96 9.08 0.91 13.32
N PRO A 97 9.39 0.17 14.40
CA PRO A 97 10.77 0.05 14.86
C PRO A 97 11.70 -0.62 13.83
N ALA A 98 11.25 -1.71 13.22
CA ALA A 98 12.03 -2.44 12.21
C ALA A 98 12.22 -1.60 10.94
N PHE A 99 11.15 -0.92 10.49
CA PHE A 99 11.20 -0.02 9.33
C PHE A 99 12.19 1.14 9.57
N ARG A 100 12.13 1.79 10.74
CA ARG A 100 13.04 2.90 11.08
C ARG A 100 14.50 2.44 11.13
N ALA A 101 14.76 1.30 11.76
CA ALA A 101 16.11 0.73 11.80
C ALA A 101 16.61 0.36 10.40
N GLY A 102 15.75 -0.19 9.55
CA GLY A 102 16.06 -0.52 8.17
C GLY A 102 16.32 0.73 7.31
N LEU A 103 15.49 1.76 7.44
CA LEU A 103 15.68 3.04 6.76
C LEU A 103 17.00 3.71 7.16
N GLY A 104 17.32 3.69 8.46
CA GLY A 104 18.60 4.24 8.94
C GLY A 104 19.81 3.51 8.34
N ARG A 105 19.76 2.17 8.23
CA ARG A 105 20.82 1.40 7.55
C ARG A 105 20.87 1.73 6.06
N PHE A 106 19.73 1.73 5.38
CA PHE A 106 19.62 2.09 3.96
C PHE A 106 20.27 3.45 3.67
N GLN A 107 19.96 4.48 4.46
CA GLN A 107 20.52 5.82 4.32
C GLN A 107 22.02 5.85 4.65
N GLY A 108 22.45 5.12 5.69
CA GLY A 108 23.85 5.03 6.10
C GLY A 108 24.73 4.36 5.03
N ASP A 109 24.26 3.24 4.51
CA ASP A 109 24.95 2.48 3.47
C ASP A 109 25.02 3.27 2.15
N PHE A 110 23.93 3.96 1.79
CA PHE A 110 23.93 4.83 0.61
C PHE A 110 24.97 5.93 0.73
N ARG A 111 24.98 6.68 1.85
CA ARG A 111 25.95 7.75 2.07
C ARG A 111 27.40 7.25 2.08
N SER A 112 27.61 6.07 2.61
CA SER A 112 28.95 5.45 2.64
C SER A 112 29.46 5.12 1.23
N LYS A 113 28.57 4.63 0.36
CA LYS A 113 28.90 4.28 -1.04
C LYS A 113 28.95 5.49 -1.97
N HIS A 114 28.19 6.53 -1.67
CA HIS A 114 27.98 7.71 -2.53
C HIS A 114 28.17 9.02 -1.75
N ALA A 115 29.31 9.15 -1.08
CA ALA A 115 29.61 10.29 -0.19
C ALA A 115 29.56 11.66 -0.90
N ASN A 116 29.78 11.71 -2.19
CA ASN A 116 29.71 12.92 -3.02
C ASN A 116 28.27 13.32 -3.40
N ILE A 117 27.26 12.47 -3.19
CA ILE A 117 25.86 12.75 -3.55
C ILE A 117 25.08 13.21 -2.32
N GLY A 118 25.37 12.63 -1.15
CA GLY A 118 24.72 12.94 0.11
C GLY A 118 23.53 12.03 0.44
N THR A 119 22.33 12.25 -0.13
CA THR A 119 21.15 11.44 0.17
C THR A 119 20.68 10.64 -1.04
N PHE A 120 19.92 9.57 -0.79
CA PHE A 120 19.34 8.75 -1.85
C PHE A 120 18.42 9.57 -2.77
N ALA A 121 17.62 10.49 -2.20
CA ALA A 121 16.74 11.36 -2.95
C ALA A 121 17.47 12.32 -3.91
N GLN A 122 18.72 12.69 -3.60
CA GLN A 122 19.53 13.57 -4.43
C GLN A 122 20.22 12.88 -5.61
N ALA A 123 20.23 11.55 -5.59
CA ALA A 123 20.86 10.75 -6.65
C ALA A 123 20.02 10.77 -7.95
N SER A 124 20.70 10.59 -9.08
CA SER A 124 20.01 10.33 -10.34
C SER A 124 19.24 9.02 -10.29
N SER A 125 18.19 8.90 -11.13
CA SER A 125 17.38 7.68 -11.21
C SER A 125 18.24 6.42 -11.48
N GLU A 126 19.26 6.52 -12.29
CA GLU A 126 20.19 5.40 -12.57
C GLU A 126 20.91 4.95 -11.31
N VAL A 127 21.49 5.90 -10.56
CA VAL A 127 22.20 5.61 -9.29
C VAL A 127 21.24 5.03 -8.25
N GLN A 128 20.01 5.58 -8.18
CA GLN A 128 18.98 5.04 -7.30
C GLN A 128 18.65 3.59 -7.62
N ILE A 129 18.38 3.28 -8.89
CA ILE A 129 18.06 1.92 -9.35
C ILE A 129 19.23 0.97 -9.07
N ASP A 130 20.47 1.36 -9.38
CA ASP A 130 21.62 0.50 -9.16
C ASP A 130 21.86 0.24 -7.67
N TYR A 131 21.65 1.23 -6.81
CA TYR A 131 21.70 1.02 -5.37
C TYR A 131 20.57 0.09 -4.89
N LEU A 132 19.34 0.28 -5.37
CA LEU A 132 18.20 -0.58 -4.99
C LEU A 132 18.44 -2.05 -5.33
N LYS A 133 19.09 -2.36 -6.46
CA LYS A 133 19.47 -3.74 -6.80
C LYS A 133 20.42 -4.39 -5.78
N THR A 134 21.17 -3.59 -5.01
CA THR A 134 22.06 -4.12 -3.96
C THR A 134 21.36 -4.40 -2.64
N VAL A 135 20.12 -3.89 -2.46
CA VAL A 135 19.36 -4.00 -1.21
C VAL A 135 17.98 -4.67 -1.38
N ASP A 136 17.65 -5.13 -2.58
CA ASP A 136 16.33 -5.68 -2.95
C ASP A 136 15.96 -6.96 -2.20
N THR A 137 16.95 -7.68 -1.66
CA THR A 137 16.77 -8.87 -0.82
C THR A 137 16.61 -8.57 0.67
N THR A 138 16.73 -7.30 1.07
CA THR A 138 16.61 -6.92 2.49
C THR A 138 15.16 -6.90 2.96
N GLU A 139 14.95 -7.19 4.26
CA GLU A 139 13.63 -7.10 4.89
C GLU A 139 13.06 -5.67 4.82
N PHE A 140 13.94 -4.66 4.94
CA PHE A 140 13.54 -3.27 4.78
C PHE A 140 12.93 -3.01 3.40
N PHE A 141 13.63 -3.42 2.33
CA PHE A 141 13.13 -3.21 0.97
C PHE A 141 11.83 -3.99 0.72
N ALA A 142 11.73 -5.23 1.19
CA ALA A 142 10.51 -6.02 1.10
C ALA A 142 9.32 -5.31 1.80
N THR A 143 9.56 -4.74 2.99
CA THR A 143 8.54 -3.98 3.73
C THR A 143 8.18 -2.67 3.00
N ALA A 144 9.17 -1.91 2.54
CA ALA A 144 8.94 -0.68 1.79
C ALA A 144 8.15 -0.94 0.51
N ARG A 145 8.49 -2.00 -0.24
CA ARG A 145 7.75 -2.42 -1.42
C ARG A 145 6.31 -2.80 -1.11
N LEU A 146 6.09 -3.58 -0.06
CA LEU A 146 4.73 -3.94 0.37
C LEU A 146 3.90 -2.70 0.70
N LEU A 147 4.46 -1.80 1.52
CA LEU A 147 3.77 -0.56 1.89
C LEU A 147 3.53 0.36 0.68
N THR A 148 4.45 0.37 -0.29
CA THR A 148 4.26 1.11 -1.55
C THR A 148 3.06 0.57 -2.34
N LEU A 149 2.96 -0.75 -2.50
CA LEU A 149 1.84 -1.36 -3.21
C LEU A 149 0.51 -1.17 -2.45
N LEU A 150 0.52 -1.29 -1.13
CA LEU A 150 -0.66 -1.00 -0.32
C LEU A 150 -1.07 0.48 -0.46
N GLY A 151 -0.12 1.42 -0.37
CA GLY A 151 -0.40 2.84 -0.56
C GLY A 151 -0.91 3.19 -1.95
N MET A 152 -0.48 2.45 -2.97
CA MET A 152 -0.92 2.65 -4.34
C MET A 152 -2.33 2.12 -4.61
N PHE A 153 -2.74 1.00 -3.98
CA PHE A 153 -3.95 0.28 -4.37
C PHE A 153 -4.98 0.08 -3.26
N SER A 154 -4.69 0.49 -2.03
CA SER A 154 -5.69 0.45 -0.95
C SER A 154 -6.77 1.53 -1.15
N ALA A 155 -7.83 1.45 -0.35
CA ALA A 155 -8.85 2.49 -0.37
C ALA A 155 -8.25 3.86 -0.04
N PRO A 156 -8.61 4.93 -0.78
CA PRO A 156 -8.03 6.27 -0.63
C PRO A 156 -8.12 6.84 0.79
N GLN A 157 -9.10 6.41 1.55
CA GLN A 157 -9.29 6.80 2.95
C GLN A 157 -8.13 6.44 3.89
N TYR A 158 -7.17 5.61 3.46
CA TYR A 158 -5.97 5.28 4.22
C TYR A 158 -4.76 6.18 3.91
N GLY A 159 -4.96 7.25 3.15
CA GLY A 159 -3.94 8.28 2.89
C GLY A 159 -3.09 8.08 1.65
N GLY A 160 -3.25 6.95 0.97
CA GLY A 160 -2.67 6.67 -0.36
C GLY A 160 -3.72 6.65 -1.46
N ASN A 161 -3.35 6.14 -2.64
CA ASN A 161 -4.26 6.01 -3.79
C ASN A 161 -5.05 7.30 -4.05
N PHE A 162 -4.38 8.44 -3.92
CA PHE A 162 -5.01 9.76 -4.01
C PHE A 162 -5.80 9.91 -5.31
N GLY A 163 -7.04 10.38 -5.19
CA GLY A 163 -7.98 10.49 -6.31
C GLY A 163 -8.32 9.14 -6.98
N ALA A 164 -8.16 8.02 -6.27
CA ALA A 164 -8.32 6.66 -6.79
C ALA A 164 -7.41 6.39 -8.02
N SER A 165 -6.23 6.99 -8.04
CA SER A 165 -5.33 6.96 -9.18
C SER A 165 -4.80 5.55 -9.48
N GLY A 166 -4.47 4.78 -8.46
CA GLY A 166 -4.09 3.36 -8.61
C GLY A 166 -5.24 2.50 -9.11
N TRP A 167 -6.46 2.73 -8.63
CA TRP A 167 -7.64 2.02 -9.10
C TRP A 167 -7.95 2.34 -10.56
N LYS A 168 -7.88 3.61 -10.94
CA LYS A 168 -8.04 4.04 -12.33
C LYS A 168 -7.00 3.40 -13.25
N MET A 169 -5.76 3.27 -12.79
CA MET A 169 -4.69 2.60 -13.53
C MET A 169 -5.01 1.12 -13.80
N LEU A 170 -5.65 0.44 -12.84
CA LEU A 170 -6.06 -0.97 -12.97
C LEU A 170 -7.41 -1.15 -13.68
N GLY A 171 -8.14 -0.06 -13.97
CA GLY A 171 -9.53 -0.13 -14.43
C GLY A 171 -10.50 -0.63 -13.35
N PHE A 172 -10.10 -0.53 -12.07
CA PHE A 172 -10.96 -0.91 -10.96
C PHE A 172 -12.03 0.15 -10.73
N VAL A 173 -13.27 -0.28 -10.63
CA VAL A 173 -14.44 0.55 -10.34
C VAL A 173 -14.90 0.22 -8.92
N ASP A 174 -14.96 1.25 -8.06
CA ASP A 174 -15.43 1.12 -6.67
C ASP A 174 -16.97 1.21 -6.65
N GLU A 175 -17.59 0.09 -6.92
CA GLU A 175 -19.05 -0.06 -6.93
C GLU A 175 -19.50 -1.13 -5.93
N HIS A 176 -20.59 -0.86 -5.22
CA HIS A 176 -21.17 -1.85 -4.31
C HIS A 176 -21.95 -2.95 -5.03
N VAL A 177 -22.37 -2.68 -6.26
CA VAL A 177 -23.11 -3.62 -7.11
C VAL A 177 -22.52 -3.57 -8.51
N PHE A 178 -21.99 -4.69 -8.97
CA PHE A 178 -21.47 -4.80 -10.32
C PHE A 178 -22.54 -5.28 -11.27
N SER A 179 -22.62 -4.64 -12.43
CA SER A 179 -23.46 -5.10 -13.54
C SER A 179 -22.65 -6.07 -14.42
N PRO A 180 -23.29 -7.11 -14.96
CA PRO A 180 -22.63 -7.99 -15.92
C PRO A 180 -22.21 -7.26 -17.21
N PRO A 181 -21.16 -7.72 -17.87
CA PRO A 181 -20.40 -8.96 -17.64
C PRO A 181 -19.45 -8.82 -16.43
N PHE A 182 -19.40 -9.85 -15.56
CA PHE A 182 -18.60 -9.82 -14.33
C PHE A 182 -17.09 -10.09 -14.54
N GLY A 183 -16.69 -10.45 -15.75
CA GLY A 183 -15.32 -10.71 -16.07
C GLY A 183 -15.09 -11.08 -17.53
N TYR A 184 -13.84 -11.38 -17.87
CA TYR A 184 -13.43 -11.70 -19.24
C TYR A 184 -14.21 -12.90 -19.82
N TYR A 185 -14.46 -13.93 -19.01
CA TYR A 185 -15.16 -15.13 -19.45
C TYR A 185 -16.66 -14.95 -19.64
N ASP A 186 -17.25 -13.97 -18.99
CA ASP A 186 -18.68 -13.68 -19.05
C ASP A 186 -19.03 -12.63 -20.10
N ALA A 187 -18.04 -11.87 -20.57
CA ALA A 187 -18.22 -10.75 -21.49
C ALA A 187 -18.88 -11.16 -22.84
N GLN A 188 -18.70 -12.41 -23.27
CA GLN A 188 -19.23 -12.93 -24.53
C GLN A 188 -20.34 -13.99 -24.32
N TYR A 189 -20.82 -14.16 -23.10
CA TYR A 189 -21.85 -15.15 -22.82
C TYR A 189 -23.21 -14.66 -23.32
N THR A 190 -23.65 -15.25 -24.43
CA THR A 190 -24.89 -14.86 -25.14
C THR A 190 -26.18 -15.20 -24.39
N GLY A 191 -26.12 -16.04 -23.36
CA GLY A 191 -27.27 -16.41 -22.51
C GLY A 191 -27.47 -15.51 -21.29
N PHE A 192 -26.65 -14.45 -21.16
CA PHE A 192 -26.74 -13.55 -20.01
C PHE A 192 -27.89 -12.57 -20.17
N VAL A 193 -28.83 -12.59 -19.24
CA VAL A 193 -29.94 -11.62 -19.14
C VAL A 193 -29.66 -10.71 -17.93
N PRO A 194 -29.48 -9.39 -18.11
CA PRO A 194 -29.28 -8.45 -17.03
C PRO A 194 -30.39 -8.57 -15.97
N TYR A 195 -30.02 -8.44 -14.71
CA TYR A 195 -30.97 -8.56 -13.59
C TYR A 195 -32.14 -7.58 -13.69
N THR A 196 -31.92 -6.42 -14.27
CA THR A 196 -32.93 -5.36 -14.48
C THR A 196 -34.02 -5.76 -15.45
N GLU A 197 -33.80 -6.75 -16.31
CA GLU A 197 -34.83 -7.22 -17.25
C GLU A 197 -35.74 -8.32 -16.68
N LYS A 198 -35.42 -8.86 -15.49
CA LYS A 198 -36.19 -9.90 -14.82
C LYS A 198 -37.36 -9.35 -13.94
N SER A 199 -37.48 -8.05 -13.78
CA SER A 199 -38.44 -7.40 -12.93
C SER A 199 -39.63 -6.76 -13.70
N ALA A 200 -39.84 -7.19 -14.94
CA ALA A 200 -41.03 -6.80 -15.74
C ALA A 200 -42.05 -7.93 -15.80
#